data_25941e1efe502094ea3cce19c60fd3f8
#
_entry.id   25941e1efe502094ea3cce19c60fd3f8
#
_cell.length_a   1.000
_cell.length_b   1.000
_cell.length_c   1.000
_cell.angle_alpha   90.00
_cell.angle_beta   90.00
_cell.angle_gamma   90.00
#
_symmetry.space_group_name_H-M   'P 1'
#
loop_
_entity.id
_entity.type
_entity.pdbx_description
1 polymer ?
#
loop_
_entity_poly.entity_id
_entity_poly.type
_entity_poly.pdbx_seq_one_letter_code
_entity_poly.pdbx_strand_id
1 'polypeptide(L)'
;MGIRFQDIPLREPNDLLLHLNLRDTSNLLQQEVLGVVGVNLIYAVFHLRQFMESSLKTLLDEVSAQRVEIDFIELRGPAFAGWNRQNTLLALVREGLAEAVFIVAGKSQAPPTEILRKKTIVLTPFAWKRSDSGQQETLSAAILQLKAESANVVSEPLGLFALSTTSLDTPSAPADSAALSRRVEALCASCGDVLVFGYNELYRMTSFVNRYTQAPVRFAIEAAALIDFLSRTHNNLEGRLLEGLSKLFAQNVRVYVYPTATSAMQNSLVSASAAGWQWEEKNGLITADALRPAAPLGHLYSYLIASRFVVPMPSISPPPTAG
;
A
#
# COMPACT_ATOMS: atom_id res chain seq x y z
N MET A 1 4.98 -12.85 18.93
CA MET A 1 5.81 -12.77 20.17
C MET A 1 5.17 -11.79 21.13
N GLY A 2 5.30 -11.97 22.45
CA GLY A 2 4.72 -11.01 23.39
C GLY A 2 5.37 -11.08 24.77
N ILE A 3 5.18 -10.00 25.53
CA ILE A 3 5.61 -9.91 26.92
C ILE A 3 4.46 -9.37 27.79
N ARG A 4 4.30 -9.95 28.98
CA ARG A 4 3.40 -9.46 30.01
C ARG A 4 4.23 -9.02 31.21
N PHE A 5 4.00 -7.82 31.71
CA PHE A 5 4.75 -7.25 32.80
C PHE A 5 3.89 -6.35 33.70
N GLN A 6 4.37 -6.07 34.91
CA GLN A 6 3.76 -5.13 35.85
C GLN A 6 4.77 -4.04 36.21
N ASP A 7 4.40 -2.78 35.98
CA ASP A 7 5.23 -1.64 36.38
C ASP A 7 5.26 -1.46 37.91
N ILE A 8 4.13 -1.79 38.54
CA ILE A 8 3.94 -1.70 40.00
C ILE A 8 3.33 -3.01 40.47
N PRO A 9 3.90 -3.67 41.46
CA PRO A 9 3.33 -4.91 42.01
C PRO A 9 1.86 -4.74 42.40
N LEU A 10 1.06 -5.78 42.15
CA LEU A 10 -0.38 -5.84 42.45
C LEU A 10 -1.29 -4.91 41.65
N ARG A 11 -0.76 -4.25 40.61
CA ARG A 11 -1.59 -3.54 39.59
C ARG A 11 -1.93 -4.42 38.40
N GLU A 12 -2.84 -3.92 37.55
CA GLU A 12 -3.16 -4.56 36.30
C GLU A 12 -1.90 -4.76 35.44
N PRO A 13 -1.73 -5.93 34.81
CA PRO A 13 -0.59 -6.20 33.95
C PRO A 13 -0.67 -5.38 32.65
N ASN A 14 0.49 -5.15 32.09
CA ASN A 14 0.66 -4.59 30.76
C ASN A 14 1.02 -5.72 29.80
N ASP A 15 0.41 -5.73 28.63
CA ASP A 15 0.71 -6.66 27.54
C ASP A 15 1.26 -5.90 26.34
N LEU A 16 2.37 -6.37 25.81
CA LEU A 16 2.92 -5.95 24.52
C LEU A 16 3.02 -7.18 23.63
N LEU A 17 2.31 -7.16 22.51
CA LEU A 17 2.27 -8.24 21.52
C LEU A 17 2.80 -7.74 20.19
N LEU A 18 3.73 -8.48 19.60
CA LEU A 18 4.29 -8.23 18.27
C LEU A 18 3.88 -9.37 17.33
N HIS A 19 3.42 -9.03 16.14
CA HIS A 19 3.39 -9.96 15.02
C HIS A 19 4.69 -9.84 14.24
N LEU A 20 5.39 -10.96 14.09
CA LEU A 20 6.69 -11.04 13.41
C LEU A 20 6.53 -11.87 12.14
N ASN A 21 6.99 -11.31 11.03
CA ASN A 21 7.05 -11.98 9.75
C ASN A 21 8.52 -12.35 9.46
N LEU A 22 8.87 -13.62 9.72
CA LEU A 22 10.24 -14.11 9.55
C LEU A 22 10.51 -14.41 8.07
N ARG A 23 11.61 -13.89 7.55
CA ARG A 23 11.98 -13.96 6.13
C ARG A 23 13.11 -14.94 5.83
N ASP A 24 13.84 -15.37 6.85
CA ASP A 24 14.87 -16.38 6.72
C ASP A 24 14.26 -17.73 6.34
N THR A 25 14.90 -18.47 5.45
CA THR A 25 14.46 -19.80 5.00
C THR A 25 14.91 -20.93 5.94
N SER A 26 15.94 -20.69 6.75
CA SER A 26 16.48 -21.65 7.71
C SER A 26 15.83 -21.50 9.08
N ASN A 27 15.35 -22.60 9.66
CA ASN A 27 14.80 -22.60 11.02
C ASN A 27 15.81 -22.11 12.05
N LEU A 28 17.10 -22.40 11.89
CA LEU A 28 18.15 -21.94 12.81
C LEU A 28 18.26 -20.40 12.78
N LEU A 29 18.28 -19.80 11.59
CA LEU A 29 18.33 -18.36 11.42
C LEU A 29 17.06 -17.67 11.94
N GLN A 30 15.90 -18.31 11.77
CA GLN A 30 14.65 -17.82 12.34
C GLN A 30 14.68 -17.83 13.87
N GLN A 31 15.22 -18.88 14.50
CA GLN A 31 15.37 -18.97 15.95
C GLN A 31 16.34 -17.91 16.49
N GLU A 32 17.45 -17.68 15.79
CA GLU A 32 18.40 -16.62 16.11
C GLU A 32 17.70 -15.24 16.16
N VAL A 33 16.99 -14.90 15.07
CA VAL A 33 16.22 -13.63 14.99
C VAL A 33 15.21 -13.51 16.11
N LEU A 34 14.44 -14.57 16.39
CA LEU A 34 13.48 -14.57 17.50
C LEU A 34 14.15 -14.36 18.85
N GLY A 35 15.36 -14.93 19.05
CA GLY A 35 16.14 -14.72 20.25
C GLY A 35 16.56 -13.26 20.43
N VAL A 36 17.12 -12.65 19.38
CA VAL A 36 17.58 -11.25 19.43
C VAL A 36 16.40 -10.30 19.62
N VAL A 37 15.33 -10.44 18.84
CA VAL A 37 14.12 -9.61 18.98
C VAL A 37 13.50 -9.77 20.38
N GLY A 38 13.54 -10.99 20.94
CA GLY A 38 13.08 -11.25 22.31
C GLY A 38 13.88 -10.49 23.36
N VAL A 39 15.21 -10.47 23.26
CA VAL A 39 16.08 -9.68 24.15
C VAL A 39 15.82 -8.18 23.98
N ASN A 40 15.73 -7.70 22.75
CA ASN A 40 15.44 -6.30 22.46
C ASN A 40 14.08 -5.87 23.02
N LEU A 41 13.06 -6.75 22.93
CA LEU A 41 11.75 -6.51 23.50
C LEU A 41 11.79 -6.36 25.03
N ILE A 42 12.52 -7.26 25.71
CA ILE A 42 12.72 -7.18 27.16
C ILE A 42 13.45 -5.89 27.52
N TYR A 43 14.53 -5.57 26.79
CA TYR A 43 15.28 -4.34 27.01
C TYR A 43 14.39 -3.10 26.84
N ALA A 44 13.62 -3.03 25.74
CA ALA A 44 12.72 -1.92 25.45
C ALA A 44 11.68 -1.72 26.58
N VAL A 45 11.10 -2.79 27.11
CA VAL A 45 10.08 -2.71 28.15
C VAL A 45 10.65 -2.29 29.51
N PHE A 46 11.81 -2.81 29.90
CA PHE A 46 12.33 -2.62 31.26
C PHE A 46 13.31 -1.46 31.40
N HIS A 47 14.03 -1.12 30.34
CA HIS A 47 15.04 -0.05 30.39
C HIS A 47 14.56 1.28 29.79
N LEU A 48 13.69 1.23 28.77
CA LEU A 48 13.09 2.43 28.22
C LEU A 48 11.81 2.74 29.00
N ARG A 49 11.93 3.31 30.18
CA ARG A 49 10.82 3.61 31.13
C ARG A 49 9.64 4.38 30.52
N GLN A 50 9.84 4.93 29.35
CA GLN A 50 8.81 5.48 28.48
C GLN A 50 9.04 4.85 27.12
N PHE A 51 8.41 3.72 26.87
CA PHE A 51 8.40 3.12 25.54
C PHE A 51 7.68 4.11 24.61
N MET A 52 8.45 4.81 23.78
CA MET A 52 7.96 5.84 22.85
C MET A 52 8.07 5.33 21.41
N GLU A 53 7.42 6.00 20.47
CA GLU A 53 7.55 5.67 19.03
C GLU A 53 9.02 5.62 18.57
N SER A 54 9.89 6.48 19.14
CA SER A 54 11.33 6.48 18.89
C SER A 54 12.04 5.21 19.36
N SER A 55 11.46 4.47 20.30
CA SER A 55 12.01 3.23 20.82
C SER A 55 11.67 2.01 19.98
N LEU A 56 10.79 2.14 18.99
CA LEU A 56 10.43 1.02 18.12
C LEU A 56 11.64 0.50 17.34
N LYS A 57 12.57 1.36 16.94
CA LYS A 57 13.80 0.96 16.24
C LYS A 57 14.63 -0.03 17.04
N THR A 58 14.69 0.13 18.37
CA THR A 58 15.48 -0.76 19.23
C THR A 58 15.00 -2.21 19.19
N LEU A 59 13.76 -2.45 18.76
CA LEU A 59 13.24 -3.82 18.60
C LEU A 59 14.01 -4.62 17.53
N LEU A 60 14.62 -3.94 16.56
CA LEU A 60 15.42 -4.55 15.51
C LEU A 60 16.93 -4.24 15.65
N ASP A 61 17.40 -3.82 16.81
CA ASP A 61 18.84 -3.68 17.03
C ASP A 61 19.53 -5.04 16.79
N GLU A 62 20.65 -5.01 16.06
CA GLU A 62 21.44 -6.19 15.62
C GLU A 62 20.68 -7.15 14.70
N VAL A 63 19.48 -6.78 14.22
CA VAL A 63 18.69 -7.58 13.24
C VAL A 63 18.31 -6.74 12.04
N SER A 64 18.63 -7.25 10.86
CA SER A 64 18.23 -6.58 9.60
C SER A 64 16.72 -6.71 9.37
N ALA A 65 16.09 -5.61 8.94
CA ALA A 65 14.70 -5.61 8.45
C ALA A 65 14.49 -6.54 7.22
N GLN A 66 15.56 -7.01 6.58
CA GLN A 66 15.48 -8.04 5.53
C GLN A 66 15.21 -9.44 6.10
N ARG A 67 15.56 -9.69 7.37
CA ARG A 67 15.39 -10.98 8.06
C ARG A 67 14.05 -11.10 8.80
N VAL A 68 13.52 -9.98 9.31
CA VAL A 68 12.25 -9.94 10.05
C VAL A 68 11.53 -8.63 9.83
N GLU A 69 10.22 -8.69 9.79
CA GLU A 69 9.32 -7.56 9.72
C GLU A 69 8.40 -7.57 10.95
N ILE A 70 8.18 -6.41 11.55
CA ILE A 70 7.19 -6.22 12.63
C ILE A 70 6.01 -5.46 12.01
N ASP A 71 5.02 -6.18 11.52
CA ASP A 71 3.90 -5.62 10.76
C ASP A 71 2.64 -5.35 11.59
N PHE A 72 2.70 -5.70 12.90
CA PHE A 72 1.63 -5.42 13.83
C PHE A 72 2.16 -5.36 15.28
N ILE A 73 1.63 -4.41 16.05
CA ILE A 73 1.88 -4.26 17.48
C ILE A 73 0.58 -4.01 18.22
N GLU A 74 0.38 -4.71 19.33
CA GLU A 74 -0.72 -4.47 20.23
C GLU A 74 -0.20 -4.18 21.65
N LEU A 75 -0.72 -3.11 22.23
CA LEU A 75 -0.34 -2.59 23.54
C LEU A 75 -1.59 -2.51 24.40
N ARG A 76 -1.57 -3.15 25.56
CA ARG A 76 -2.69 -3.17 26.52
C ARG A 76 -2.15 -2.90 27.92
N GLY A 77 -2.94 -2.25 28.73
CA GLY A 77 -2.67 -2.00 30.13
C GLY A 77 -2.33 -0.55 30.47
N PRO A 78 -2.21 -0.24 31.79
CA PRO A 78 -2.07 1.14 32.28
C PRO A 78 -0.83 1.87 31.76
N ALA A 79 0.29 1.18 31.52
CA ALA A 79 1.52 1.79 31.00
C ALA A 79 1.34 2.36 29.59
N PHE A 80 0.34 1.88 28.85
CA PHE A 80 0.06 2.27 27.47
C PHE A 80 -1.21 3.11 27.30
N ALA A 81 -1.79 3.61 28.39
CA ALA A 81 -3.08 4.34 28.35
C ALA A 81 -3.07 5.59 27.46
N GLY A 82 -1.90 6.22 27.24
CA GLY A 82 -1.73 7.38 26.36
C GLY A 82 -1.35 7.06 24.91
N TRP A 83 -1.26 5.78 24.55
CA TRP A 83 -0.80 5.37 23.22
C TRP A 83 -1.93 5.37 22.20
N ASN A 84 -1.63 5.98 21.05
CA ASN A 84 -2.49 5.89 19.88
C ASN A 84 -2.02 4.72 19.00
N ARG A 85 -2.82 3.66 18.95
CA ARG A 85 -2.53 2.44 18.18
C ARG A 85 -2.25 2.73 16.71
N GLN A 86 -3.02 3.62 16.09
CA GLN A 86 -2.82 3.98 14.68
C GLN A 86 -1.46 4.64 14.47
N ASN A 87 -1.08 5.60 15.32
CA ASN A 87 0.22 6.26 15.23
C ASN A 87 1.36 5.26 15.41
N THR A 88 1.20 4.29 16.31
CA THR A 88 2.20 3.23 16.50
C THR A 88 2.37 2.38 15.26
N LEU A 89 1.27 1.95 14.60
CA LEU A 89 1.35 1.20 13.35
C LEU A 89 1.99 2.03 12.23
N LEU A 90 1.64 3.30 12.10
CA LEU A 90 2.28 4.19 11.13
C LEU A 90 3.78 4.38 11.41
N ALA A 91 4.17 4.42 12.69
CA ALA A 91 5.58 4.49 13.06
C ALA A 91 6.36 3.23 12.65
N LEU A 92 5.77 2.03 12.69
CA LEU A 92 6.42 0.81 12.19
C LEU A 92 6.87 0.96 10.73
N VAL A 93 6.01 1.52 9.89
CA VAL A 93 6.34 1.74 8.46
C VAL A 93 7.37 2.86 8.29
N ARG A 94 7.20 3.98 9.00
CA ARG A 94 8.13 5.12 8.91
C ARG A 94 9.53 4.77 9.36
N GLU A 95 9.65 3.97 10.40
CA GLU A 95 10.93 3.56 10.98
C GLU A 95 11.53 2.33 10.25
N GLY A 96 10.84 1.80 9.22
CA GLY A 96 11.31 0.69 8.39
C GLY A 96 11.22 -0.68 9.05
N LEU A 97 10.45 -0.83 10.14
CA LEU A 97 10.21 -2.11 10.79
C LEU A 97 9.19 -2.96 10.03
N ALA A 98 8.29 -2.31 9.27
CA ALA A 98 7.33 -2.94 8.38
C ALA A 98 7.38 -2.34 6.98
N GLU A 99 7.13 -3.16 5.97
CA GLU A 99 6.91 -2.66 4.59
C GLU A 99 5.54 -2.00 4.44
N ALA A 100 4.54 -2.56 5.10
CA ALA A 100 3.20 -2.02 5.12
C ALA A 100 2.45 -2.43 6.40
N VAL A 101 1.50 -1.59 6.80
CA VAL A 101 0.55 -1.87 7.89
C VAL A 101 -0.87 -1.69 7.42
N PHE A 102 -1.77 -2.48 8.00
CA PHE A 102 -3.19 -2.45 7.69
C PHE A 102 -3.93 -1.64 8.76
N ILE A 103 -4.75 -0.68 8.33
CA ILE A 103 -5.56 0.15 9.22
C ILE A 103 -7.02 0.01 8.84
N VAL A 104 -7.82 -0.45 9.80
CA VAL A 104 -9.25 -0.73 9.64
C VAL A 104 -10.06 0.37 10.30
N ALA A 105 -11.04 0.88 9.58
CA ALA A 105 -11.96 1.89 10.11
C ALA A 105 -12.80 1.36 11.28
N GLY A 106 -12.66 1.97 12.45
CA GLY A 106 -13.54 1.70 13.61
C GLY A 106 -13.52 0.27 14.15
N LYS A 107 -12.59 -0.58 13.73
CA LYS A 107 -12.48 -1.99 14.15
C LYS A 107 -11.14 -2.29 14.82
N SER A 108 -11.05 -3.48 15.40
CA SER A 108 -9.78 -4.01 15.88
C SER A 108 -8.80 -4.16 14.72
N GLN A 109 -7.60 -3.65 14.89
CA GLN A 109 -6.53 -3.79 13.91
C GLN A 109 -6.05 -5.25 13.87
N ALA A 110 -5.61 -5.70 12.70
CA ALA A 110 -5.07 -7.04 12.51
C ALA A 110 -3.85 -6.99 11.58
N PRO A 111 -2.94 -7.98 11.65
CA PRO A 111 -1.80 -8.03 10.75
C PRO A 111 -2.25 -8.28 9.30
N PRO A 112 -1.49 -7.79 8.30
CA PRO A 112 -1.79 -8.00 6.87
C PRO A 112 -2.02 -9.48 6.52
N THR A 113 -1.29 -10.39 7.17
CA THR A 113 -1.43 -11.84 6.97
C THR A 113 -2.86 -12.36 7.19
N GLU A 114 -3.55 -11.87 8.21
CA GLU A 114 -4.94 -12.32 8.50
C GLU A 114 -5.93 -11.78 7.49
N ILE A 115 -5.71 -10.56 7.01
CA ILE A 115 -6.67 -9.84 6.18
C ILE A 115 -6.52 -10.20 4.70
N LEU A 116 -5.28 -10.28 4.20
CA LEU A 116 -5.00 -10.47 2.77
C LEU A 116 -4.99 -11.95 2.35
N ARG A 117 -4.87 -12.87 3.32
CA ARG A 117 -4.65 -14.30 3.03
C ARG A 117 -5.76 -14.88 2.16
N LYS A 118 -5.36 -15.41 0.98
CA LYS A 118 -6.26 -16.06 0.01
C LYS A 118 -7.41 -15.18 -0.49
N LYS A 119 -7.32 -13.85 -0.33
CA LYS A 119 -8.34 -12.92 -0.81
C LYS A 119 -8.06 -12.49 -2.23
N THR A 120 -9.12 -12.31 -3.01
CA THR A 120 -9.10 -11.51 -4.22
C THR A 120 -9.06 -10.04 -3.82
N ILE A 121 -8.11 -9.26 -4.38
CA ILE A 121 -7.81 -7.91 -3.89
C ILE A 121 -7.93 -6.90 -5.03
N VAL A 122 -8.58 -5.78 -4.74
CA VAL A 122 -8.55 -4.58 -5.56
C VAL A 122 -7.87 -3.47 -4.77
N LEU A 123 -6.73 -3.00 -5.26
CA LEU A 123 -5.95 -1.93 -4.65
C LEU A 123 -6.09 -0.65 -5.46
N THR A 124 -6.45 0.45 -4.80
CA THR A 124 -6.43 1.79 -5.40
C THR A 124 -5.33 2.62 -4.72
N PRO A 125 -4.20 2.85 -5.41
CA PRO A 125 -3.15 3.74 -4.91
C PRO A 125 -3.68 5.15 -4.76
N PHE A 126 -3.46 5.74 -3.59
CA PHE A 126 -4.00 7.04 -3.23
C PHE A 126 -2.95 8.14 -3.36
N ALA A 127 -3.26 9.17 -4.14
CA ALA A 127 -2.43 10.36 -4.26
C ALA A 127 -2.87 11.42 -3.24
N TRP A 128 -1.93 12.01 -2.48
CA TRP A 128 -2.19 12.98 -1.41
C TRP A 128 -2.98 14.21 -1.83
N LYS A 129 -2.96 14.58 -3.12
CA LYS A 129 -3.57 15.81 -3.65
C LYS A 129 -4.96 15.63 -4.25
N ARG A 130 -5.53 14.41 -4.24
CA ARG A 130 -6.80 14.15 -4.91
C ARG A 130 -8.00 14.16 -3.96
N SER A 131 -9.18 14.45 -4.53
CA SER A 131 -10.44 14.33 -3.82
C SER A 131 -10.80 12.87 -3.56
N ASP A 132 -11.35 12.58 -2.39
CA ASP A 132 -11.69 11.25 -1.94
C ASP A 132 -12.81 10.60 -2.79
N SER A 133 -13.74 11.39 -3.34
CA SER A 133 -14.90 10.91 -4.09
C SER A 133 -14.53 10.18 -5.39
N GLY A 134 -13.64 10.73 -6.21
CA GLY A 134 -13.26 10.11 -7.49
C GLY A 134 -12.50 8.80 -7.32
N GLN A 135 -11.79 8.62 -6.21
CA GLN A 135 -11.07 7.37 -5.96
C GLN A 135 -11.98 6.28 -5.41
N GLN A 136 -13.02 6.64 -4.68
CA GLN A 136 -14.05 5.71 -4.24
C GLN A 136 -14.85 5.15 -5.43
N GLU A 137 -15.15 6.00 -6.41
CA GLU A 137 -15.76 5.58 -7.68
C GLU A 137 -14.84 4.62 -8.45
N THR A 138 -13.55 4.94 -8.54
CA THR A 138 -12.54 4.09 -9.19
C THR A 138 -12.48 2.71 -8.55
N LEU A 139 -12.43 2.63 -7.20
CA LEU A 139 -12.42 1.36 -6.48
C LEU A 139 -13.70 0.56 -6.71
N SER A 140 -14.86 1.21 -6.61
CA SER A 140 -16.16 0.57 -6.81
C SER A 140 -16.31 0.04 -8.23
N ALA A 141 -15.91 0.82 -9.23
CA ALA A 141 -15.89 0.42 -10.64
C ALA A 141 -15.01 -0.82 -10.86
N ALA A 142 -13.82 -0.83 -10.27
CA ALA A 142 -12.88 -1.94 -10.39
C ALA A 142 -13.42 -3.23 -9.75
N ILE A 143 -14.08 -3.13 -8.62
CA ILE A 143 -14.74 -4.29 -7.98
C ILE A 143 -15.85 -4.85 -8.86
N LEU A 144 -16.69 -3.99 -9.45
CA LEU A 144 -17.75 -4.40 -10.38
C LEU A 144 -17.18 -5.07 -11.64
N GLN A 145 -16.13 -4.48 -12.23
CA GLN A 145 -15.43 -5.04 -13.39
C GLN A 145 -14.86 -6.43 -13.08
N LEU A 146 -14.21 -6.58 -11.91
CA LEU A 146 -13.64 -7.86 -11.49
C LEU A 146 -14.71 -8.93 -11.29
N LYS A 147 -15.86 -8.59 -10.70
CA LYS A 147 -17.01 -9.50 -10.56
C LYS A 147 -17.56 -9.92 -11.91
N ALA A 148 -17.64 -9.00 -12.86
CA ALA A 148 -18.12 -9.30 -14.22
C ALA A 148 -17.14 -10.20 -14.99
N GLU A 149 -15.83 -10.04 -14.81
CA GLU A 149 -14.81 -10.88 -15.46
C GLU A 149 -14.74 -12.31 -14.92
N SER A 150 -15.14 -12.50 -13.67
CA SER A 150 -14.94 -13.74 -12.93
C SER A 150 -16.26 -14.30 -12.42
N ALA A 151 -17.01 -14.99 -13.27
CA ALA A 151 -18.25 -15.69 -12.89
C ALA A 151 -18.03 -16.71 -11.72
N ASN A 152 -16.78 -17.08 -11.42
CA ASN A 152 -16.39 -18.05 -10.41
C ASN A 152 -15.61 -17.43 -9.23
N VAL A 153 -15.72 -16.12 -8.95
CA VAL A 153 -15.12 -15.56 -7.74
C VAL A 153 -15.87 -16.10 -6.53
N VAL A 154 -15.26 -17.04 -5.83
CA VAL A 154 -15.81 -17.77 -4.68
C VAL A 154 -15.99 -16.85 -3.45
N SER A 155 -15.32 -15.71 -3.41
CA SER A 155 -15.38 -14.76 -2.28
C SER A 155 -15.50 -13.33 -2.77
N GLU A 156 -16.18 -12.49 -1.97
CA GLU A 156 -16.26 -11.05 -2.20
C GLU A 156 -14.86 -10.44 -2.31
N PRO A 157 -14.55 -9.67 -3.38
CA PRO A 157 -13.27 -9.00 -3.51
C PRO A 157 -13.05 -7.98 -2.39
N LEU A 158 -11.85 -7.98 -1.83
CA LEU A 158 -11.43 -7.02 -0.83
C LEU A 158 -10.94 -5.75 -1.52
N GLY A 159 -11.70 -4.66 -1.38
CA GLY A 159 -11.33 -3.34 -1.88
C GLY A 159 -10.50 -2.58 -0.83
N LEU A 160 -9.33 -2.07 -1.23
CA LEU A 160 -8.40 -1.38 -0.34
C LEU A 160 -7.86 -0.11 -0.97
N PHE A 161 -7.68 0.92 -0.15
CA PHE A 161 -6.87 2.06 -0.50
C PHE A 161 -5.41 1.82 -0.10
N ALA A 162 -4.49 2.11 -1.00
CA ALA A 162 -3.06 2.03 -0.75
C ALA A 162 -2.47 3.43 -0.61
N LEU A 163 -2.05 3.81 0.59
CA LEU A 163 -1.39 5.08 0.88
C LEU A 163 0.11 4.86 1.07
N SER A 164 0.93 5.75 0.52
CA SER A 164 2.38 5.74 0.77
C SER A 164 2.76 6.76 1.84
N THR A 165 3.70 6.38 2.72
CA THR A 165 4.33 7.34 3.66
C THR A 165 5.33 8.27 2.96
N THR A 166 5.78 7.91 1.74
CA THR A 166 6.64 8.77 0.93
C THR A 166 5.77 9.66 0.05
N SER A 167 5.87 10.98 0.23
CA SER A 167 5.21 11.93 -0.65
C SER A 167 5.81 11.88 -2.05
N LEU A 168 4.96 11.86 -3.08
CA LEU A 168 5.42 11.99 -4.47
C LEU A 168 6.04 13.36 -4.77
N ASP A 169 5.66 14.38 -3.98
CA ASP A 169 6.06 15.78 -4.21
C ASP A 169 7.36 16.18 -3.50
N THR A 170 7.77 15.42 -2.48
CA THR A 170 9.00 15.68 -1.71
C THR A 170 9.62 14.35 -1.31
N PRO A 171 10.41 13.72 -2.20
CA PRO A 171 11.04 12.43 -1.90
C PRO A 171 11.97 12.44 -0.68
N SER A 172 12.36 13.61 -0.20
CA SER A 172 13.37 13.81 0.85
C SER A 172 12.80 14.28 2.20
N ALA A 173 11.51 14.61 2.31
CA ALA A 173 10.94 14.97 3.60
C ALA A 173 10.02 13.83 4.09
N PRO A 174 10.26 13.26 5.29
CA PRO A 174 9.28 12.39 5.92
C PRO A 174 7.98 13.20 6.07
N ALA A 175 6.87 12.62 5.62
CA ALA A 175 5.55 13.22 5.84
C ALA A 175 5.42 13.52 7.34
N ASP A 176 4.94 14.71 7.69
CA ASP A 176 4.63 15.06 9.07
C ASP A 176 3.72 13.96 9.65
N SER A 177 4.16 13.35 10.74
CA SER A 177 3.47 12.24 11.40
C SER A 177 2.00 12.55 11.65
N ALA A 178 1.71 13.78 12.09
CA ALA A 178 0.36 14.24 12.36
C ALA A 178 -0.46 14.43 11.07
N ALA A 179 0.16 14.87 9.98
CA ALA A 179 -0.51 14.98 8.68
C ALA A 179 -0.84 13.61 8.11
N LEU A 180 0.07 12.64 8.22
CA LEU A 180 -0.16 11.24 7.81
C LEU A 180 -1.31 10.61 8.61
N SER A 181 -1.29 10.75 9.95
CA SER A 181 -2.34 10.21 10.81
C SER A 181 -3.72 10.78 10.45
N ARG A 182 -3.82 12.10 10.33
CA ARG A 182 -5.09 12.77 9.92
C ARG A 182 -5.57 12.30 8.56
N ARG A 183 -4.65 12.09 7.61
CA ARG A 183 -5.01 11.60 6.27
C ARG A 183 -5.54 10.18 6.30
N VAL A 184 -4.90 9.28 7.05
CA VAL A 184 -5.37 7.92 7.24
C VAL A 184 -6.74 7.91 7.93
N GLU A 185 -6.94 8.73 8.96
CA GLU A 185 -8.23 8.87 9.65
C GLU A 185 -9.34 9.32 8.70
N ALA A 186 -9.07 10.34 7.87
CA ALA A 186 -10.02 10.82 6.88
C ALA A 186 -10.37 9.74 5.85
N LEU A 187 -9.38 8.99 5.35
CA LEU A 187 -9.59 7.88 4.42
C LEU A 187 -10.40 6.75 5.05
N CYS A 188 -10.05 6.34 6.27
CA CYS A 188 -10.81 5.33 6.99
C CYS A 188 -12.26 5.76 7.23
N ALA A 189 -12.51 7.03 7.52
CA ALA A 189 -13.86 7.55 7.74
C ALA A 189 -14.69 7.63 6.45
N SER A 190 -14.07 7.97 5.32
CA SER A 190 -14.77 8.19 4.04
C SER A 190 -14.76 6.97 3.13
N CYS A 191 -13.70 6.20 3.13
CA CYS A 191 -13.44 5.20 2.09
C CYS A 191 -13.30 3.76 2.60
N GLY A 192 -13.02 3.54 3.88
CA GLY A 192 -12.88 2.21 4.48
C GLY A 192 -11.44 1.83 4.79
N ASP A 193 -11.08 0.58 4.53
CA ASP A 193 -9.81 0.01 4.98
C ASP A 193 -8.61 0.51 4.15
N VAL A 194 -7.51 0.81 4.83
CA VAL A 194 -6.31 1.41 4.23
C VAL A 194 -5.09 0.53 4.49
N LEU A 195 -4.33 0.26 3.44
CA LEU A 195 -3.01 -0.36 3.51
C LEU A 195 -1.94 0.73 3.32
N VAL A 196 -1.14 0.99 4.35
CA VAL A 196 -0.14 2.05 4.35
C VAL A 196 1.23 1.45 4.09
N PHE A 197 1.87 1.87 3.00
CA PHE A 197 3.18 1.39 2.55
C PHE A 197 4.30 2.39 2.84
N GLY A 198 5.51 1.89 3.06
CA GLY A 198 6.74 2.69 3.13
C GLY A 198 7.27 3.16 1.76
N TYR A 199 6.56 2.87 0.68
CA TYR A 199 6.97 3.15 -0.71
C TYR A 199 5.74 3.34 -1.61
N ASN A 200 5.95 3.85 -2.84
CA ASN A 200 4.87 4.16 -3.78
C ASN A 200 4.94 3.37 -5.10
N GLU A 201 5.90 2.47 -5.24
CA GLU A 201 6.07 1.69 -6.47
C GLU A 201 5.08 0.52 -6.54
N LEU A 202 4.26 0.48 -7.60
CA LEU A 202 3.23 -0.55 -7.80
C LEU A 202 3.80 -1.97 -7.80
N TYR A 203 4.98 -2.18 -8.40
CA TYR A 203 5.60 -3.51 -8.44
C TYR A 203 6.03 -4.00 -7.04
N ARG A 204 6.40 -3.08 -6.12
CA ARG A 204 6.69 -3.44 -4.73
C ARG A 204 5.42 -3.79 -3.98
N MET A 205 4.34 -3.02 -4.19
CA MET A 205 3.01 -3.33 -3.64
C MET A 205 2.53 -4.71 -4.12
N THR A 206 2.74 -5.04 -5.42
CA THR A 206 2.48 -6.37 -5.96
C THR A 206 3.25 -7.44 -5.22
N SER A 207 4.57 -7.26 -5.07
CA SER A 207 5.44 -8.22 -4.38
C SER A 207 5.00 -8.44 -2.93
N PHE A 208 4.56 -7.38 -2.25
CA PHE A 208 4.02 -7.47 -0.90
C PHE A 208 2.73 -8.29 -0.86
N VAL A 209 1.73 -7.93 -1.67
CA VAL A 209 0.41 -8.59 -1.66
C VAL A 209 0.50 -10.06 -2.07
N ASN A 210 1.34 -10.37 -3.06
CA ASN A 210 1.53 -11.74 -3.55
C ASN A 210 2.17 -12.70 -2.53
N ARG A 211 2.73 -12.20 -1.42
CA ARG A 211 3.15 -13.06 -0.29
C ARG A 211 1.96 -13.70 0.42
N TYR A 212 0.81 -13.06 0.39
CA TYR A 212 -0.37 -13.48 1.15
C TYR A 212 -1.45 -14.14 0.31
N THR A 213 -1.50 -13.86 -1.00
CA THR A 213 -2.54 -14.39 -1.88
C THR A 213 -2.02 -14.78 -3.26
N GLN A 214 -2.58 -15.88 -3.80
CA GLN A 214 -2.44 -16.31 -5.20
C GLN A 214 -3.71 -15.96 -6.01
N ALA A 215 -4.73 -15.42 -5.34
CA ALA A 215 -5.97 -15.00 -5.97
C ALA A 215 -5.75 -13.75 -6.84
N PRO A 216 -6.70 -13.39 -7.72
CA PRO A 216 -6.57 -12.20 -8.55
C PRO A 216 -6.30 -10.92 -7.77
N VAL A 217 -5.30 -10.16 -8.21
CA VAL A 217 -5.00 -8.81 -7.70
C VAL A 217 -5.22 -7.80 -8.81
N ARG A 218 -5.93 -6.74 -8.54
CA ARG A 218 -6.20 -5.65 -9.49
C ARG A 218 -5.77 -4.33 -8.91
N PHE A 219 -4.95 -3.59 -9.65
CA PHE A 219 -4.67 -2.20 -9.34
C PHE A 219 -5.68 -1.33 -10.09
N ALA A 220 -6.46 -0.55 -9.37
CA ALA A 220 -7.37 0.41 -9.98
C ALA A 220 -6.73 1.80 -9.94
N ILE A 221 -6.37 2.32 -11.09
CA ILE A 221 -5.66 3.60 -11.23
C ILE A 221 -6.31 4.47 -12.31
N GLU A 222 -5.97 5.73 -12.33
CA GLU A 222 -6.33 6.64 -13.39
C GLU A 222 -5.25 6.70 -14.49
N ALA A 223 -5.61 7.19 -15.66
CA ALA A 223 -4.71 7.29 -16.81
C ALA A 223 -3.42 8.08 -16.51
N ALA A 224 -3.51 9.16 -15.72
CA ALA A 224 -2.34 9.93 -15.31
C ALA A 224 -1.34 9.12 -14.47
N ALA A 225 -1.84 8.28 -13.56
CA ALA A 225 -0.99 7.42 -12.74
C ALA A 225 -0.30 6.32 -13.58
N LEU A 226 -0.99 5.81 -14.61
CA LEU A 226 -0.41 4.86 -15.57
C LEU A 226 0.72 5.52 -16.38
N ILE A 227 0.49 6.72 -16.90
CA ILE A 227 1.52 7.49 -17.65
C ILE A 227 2.73 7.72 -16.74
N ASP A 228 2.52 8.18 -15.51
CA ASP A 228 3.61 8.42 -14.57
C ASP A 228 4.41 7.14 -14.29
N PHE A 229 3.75 6.01 -14.05
CA PHE A 229 4.41 4.72 -13.85
C PHE A 229 5.26 4.30 -15.06
N LEU A 230 4.70 4.38 -16.28
CA LEU A 230 5.38 3.96 -17.50
C LEU A 230 6.49 4.92 -17.94
N SER A 231 6.41 6.18 -17.54
CA SER A 231 7.41 7.22 -17.87
C SER A 231 8.59 7.30 -16.90
N ARG A 232 8.46 6.69 -15.71
CA ARG A 232 9.54 6.68 -14.71
C ARG A 232 10.74 5.89 -15.20
N THR A 233 11.92 6.35 -14.84
CA THR A 233 13.19 5.71 -15.21
C THR A 233 13.48 4.41 -14.45
N HIS A 234 12.78 4.16 -13.33
CA HIS A 234 12.99 2.98 -12.47
C HIS A 234 14.49 2.72 -12.16
N ASN A 235 15.22 3.76 -11.79
CA ASN A 235 16.68 3.70 -11.58
C ASN A 235 17.12 2.72 -10.47
N ASN A 236 16.19 2.33 -9.59
CA ASN A 236 16.39 1.32 -8.55
C ASN A 236 16.30 -0.13 -9.05
N LEU A 237 16.08 -0.33 -10.35
CA LEU A 237 16.02 -1.63 -11.00
C LEU A 237 17.05 -1.70 -12.13
N GLU A 238 17.82 -2.79 -12.20
CA GLU A 238 18.80 -3.02 -13.27
C GLU A 238 18.14 -3.09 -14.65
N GLY A 239 17.05 -3.84 -14.76
CA GLY A 239 16.21 -3.95 -15.96
C GLY A 239 15.23 -2.79 -16.16
N ARG A 240 15.29 -1.75 -15.32
CA ARG A 240 14.48 -0.53 -15.41
C ARG A 240 12.98 -0.82 -15.57
N LEU A 241 12.33 -0.24 -16.57
CA LEU A 241 10.88 -0.40 -16.82
C LEU A 241 10.48 -1.86 -17.07
N LEU A 242 11.28 -2.62 -17.82
CA LEU A 242 10.93 -4.02 -18.14
C LEU A 242 10.95 -4.90 -16.89
N GLU A 243 11.91 -4.70 -16.01
CA GLU A 243 11.94 -5.40 -14.73
C GLU A 243 10.76 -4.97 -13.84
N GLY A 244 10.46 -3.66 -13.80
CA GLY A 244 9.31 -3.14 -13.07
C GLY A 244 7.99 -3.74 -13.56
N LEU A 245 7.79 -3.85 -14.86
CA LEU A 245 6.61 -4.49 -15.46
C LEU A 245 6.55 -6.00 -15.16
N SER A 246 7.68 -6.68 -15.27
CA SER A 246 7.76 -8.12 -14.93
C SER A 246 7.36 -8.39 -13.48
N LYS A 247 7.82 -7.56 -12.55
CA LYS A 247 7.46 -7.66 -11.14
C LYS A 247 6.00 -7.24 -10.88
N LEU A 248 5.50 -6.22 -11.59
CA LEU A 248 4.11 -5.75 -11.44
C LEU A 248 3.12 -6.80 -11.92
N PHE A 249 3.36 -7.39 -13.08
CA PHE A 249 2.44 -8.35 -13.69
C PHE A 249 2.75 -9.81 -13.33
N ALA A 250 3.50 -10.01 -12.24
CA ALA A 250 3.72 -11.35 -11.70
C ALA A 250 2.41 -11.99 -11.24
N GLN A 251 2.25 -13.29 -11.46
CA GLN A 251 1.07 -14.06 -11.10
C GLN A 251 -0.22 -13.52 -11.80
N ASN A 252 -1.33 -13.41 -11.07
CA ASN A 252 -2.63 -12.99 -11.60
C ASN A 252 -2.92 -11.49 -11.32
N VAL A 253 -1.98 -10.62 -11.69
CA VAL A 253 -2.11 -9.17 -11.50
C VAL A 253 -2.48 -8.48 -12.81
N ARG A 254 -3.41 -7.52 -12.76
CA ARG A 254 -3.76 -6.62 -13.84
C ARG A 254 -3.94 -5.20 -13.33
N VAL A 255 -3.75 -4.24 -14.21
CA VAL A 255 -4.01 -2.82 -13.95
C VAL A 255 -5.29 -2.42 -14.65
N TYR A 256 -6.30 -2.04 -13.88
CA TYR A 256 -7.55 -1.47 -14.35
C TYR A 256 -7.40 0.05 -14.40
N VAL A 257 -7.69 0.64 -15.55
CA VAL A 257 -7.53 2.08 -15.75
C VAL A 257 -8.89 2.74 -15.91
N TYR A 258 -9.24 3.52 -14.89
CA TYR A 258 -10.48 4.28 -14.87
C TYR A 258 -10.39 5.50 -15.81
N PRO A 259 -11.46 5.82 -16.55
CA PRO A 259 -11.49 7.00 -17.39
C PRO A 259 -11.23 8.26 -16.58
N THR A 260 -10.37 9.14 -17.09
CA THR A 260 -9.93 10.36 -16.40
C THR A 260 -10.41 11.58 -17.18
N ALA A 261 -11.01 12.54 -16.48
CA ALA A 261 -11.37 13.82 -17.10
C ALA A 261 -10.12 14.55 -17.60
N THR A 262 -10.21 15.20 -18.77
CA THR A 262 -9.07 15.92 -19.37
C THR A 262 -8.47 16.96 -18.43
N SER A 263 -9.31 17.70 -17.71
CA SER A 263 -8.86 18.67 -16.70
C SER A 263 -8.10 18.02 -15.53
N ALA A 264 -8.59 16.87 -15.05
CA ALA A 264 -7.92 16.11 -14.00
C ALA A 264 -6.59 15.52 -14.48
N MET A 265 -6.53 15.08 -15.74
CA MET A 265 -5.32 14.59 -16.38
C MET A 265 -4.22 15.66 -16.41
N GLN A 266 -4.55 16.87 -16.89
CA GLN A 266 -3.63 18.00 -16.98
C GLN A 266 -3.08 18.42 -15.60
N ASN A 267 -3.95 18.44 -14.58
CA ASN A 267 -3.57 18.80 -13.22
C ASN A 267 -2.71 17.75 -12.49
N SER A 268 -2.79 16.49 -12.93
CA SER A 268 -2.14 15.36 -12.25
C SER A 268 -0.81 14.97 -12.86
N LEU A 269 -0.60 15.24 -14.16
CA LEU A 269 0.64 14.92 -14.83
C LEU A 269 1.74 15.90 -14.43
N VAL A 270 2.85 15.36 -13.97
CA VAL A 270 4.09 16.13 -13.90
C VAL A 270 4.54 16.35 -15.35
N SER A 271 4.89 17.58 -15.72
CA SER A 271 5.23 17.96 -17.09
C SER A 271 6.29 17.05 -17.74
N ALA A 272 7.22 16.52 -16.95
CA ALA A 272 8.24 15.57 -17.41
C ALA A 272 7.66 14.19 -17.78
N SER A 273 6.64 13.73 -17.06
CA SER A 273 6.00 12.43 -17.33
C SER A 273 5.11 12.46 -18.57
N ALA A 274 4.60 13.61 -18.95
CA ALA A 274 3.75 13.77 -20.14
C ALA A 274 4.54 13.83 -21.47
N ALA A 275 5.86 14.04 -21.40
CA ALA A 275 6.70 14.13 -22.60
C ALA A 275 6.65 12.81 -23.41
N GLY A 276 6.28 12.91 -24.69
CA GLY A 276 6.18 11.75 -25.57
C GLY A 276 4.87 10.97 -25.49
N TRP A 277 3.89 11.48 -24.76
CA TRP A 277 2.54 10.92 -24.75
C TRP A 277 1.56 11.80 -25.55
N GLN A 278 0.70 11.15 -26.30
CA GLN A 278 -0.47 11.73 -26.96
C GLN A 278 -1.71 10.96 -26.50
N TRP A 279 -2.87 11.59 -26.53
CA TRP A 279 -4.13 10.94 -26.21
C TRP A 279 -5.28 11.56 -26.99
N GLU A 280 -6.28 10.74 -27.24
CA GLU A 280 -7.54 11.16 -27.82
C GLU A 280 -8.57 11.33 -26.71
N GLU A 281 -9.26 12.48 -26.74
CA GLU A 281 -10.36 12.74 -25.82
C GLU A 281 -11.66 12.26 -26.44
N LYS A 282 -12.48 11.58 -25.66
CA LYS A 282 -13.82 11.18 -26.05
C LYS A 282 -14.80 11.60 -24.97
N ASN A 283 -15.71 12.52 -25.29
CA ASN A 283 -16.71 13.07 -24.35
C ASN A 283 -16.10 13.65 -23.06
N GLY A 284 -15.00 14.37 -23.14
CA GLY A 284 -14.34 14.96 -21.97
C GLY A 284 -13.52 13.98 -21.14
N LEU A 285 -13.41 12.72 -21.56
CA LEU A 285 -12.74 11.64 -20.86
C LEU A 285 -11.59 11.05 -21.69
N ILE A 286 -10.54 10.66 -20.99
CA ILE A 286 -9.39 9.94 -21.54
C ILE A 286 -9.39 8.53 -20.95
N THR A 287 -9.41 7.52 -21.83
CA THR A 287 -9.38 6.11 -21.48
C THR A 287 -8.00 5.50 -21.79
N ALA A 288 -7.67 4.34 -21.24
CA ALA A 288 -6.37 3.72 -21.47
C ALA A 288 -6.14 3.37 -22.94
N ASP A 289 -7.17 2.95 -23.66
CA ASP A 289 -7.10 2.64 -25.09
C ASP A 289 -6.94 3.88 -25.98
N ALA A 290 -7.17 5.07 -25.45
CA ALA A 290 -6.95 6.35 -26.12
C ALA A 290 -5.53 6.89 -25.99
N LEU A 291 -4.71 6.30 -25.12
CA LEU A 291 -3.33 6.74 -24.88
C LEU A 291 -2.39 6.25 -25.98
N ARG A 292 -1.50 7.12 -26.44
CA ARG A 292 -0.53 6.88 -27.52
C ARG A 292 0.86 7.35 -27.10
N PRO A 293 1.65 6.51 -26.44
CA PRO A 293 3.04 6.85 -26.18
C PRO A 293 3.90 6.76 -27.44
N ALA A 294 4.92 7.63 -27.53
CA ALA A 294 5.89 7.58 -28.60
C ALA A 294 6.72 6.28 -28.58
N ALA A 295 7.33 5.92 -29.71
CA ALA A 295 8.26 4.80 -29.77
C ALA A 295 9.51 5.05 -28.88
N PRO A 296 10.09 4.00 -28.26
CA PRO A 296 9.74 2.58 -28.38
C PRO A 296 8.60 2.12 -27.44
N LEU A 297 8.18 2.98 -26.49
CA LEU A 297 7.17 2.64 -25.47
C LEU A 297 5.81 2.29 -26.09
N GLY A 298 5.47 2.88 -27.26
CA GLY A 298 4.21 2.61 -27.95
C GLY A 298 3.99 1.14 -28.30
N HIS A 299 5.04 0.43 -28.71
CA HIS A 299 4.94 -1.01 -29.02
C HIS A 299 4.68 -1.83 -27.75
N LEU A 300 5.38 -1.52 -26.68
CA LEU A 300 5.18 -2.18 -25.39
C LEU A 300 3.77 -1.90 -24.84
N TYR A 301 3.31 -0.66 -24.93
CA TYR A 301 1.98 -0.28 -24.48
C TYR A 301 0.87 -1.02 -25.25
N SER A 302 0.99 -1.09 -26.57
CA SER A 302 0.06 -1.86 -27.40
C SER A 302 0.00 -3.34 -27.00
N TYR A 303 1.14 -3.94 -26.69
CA TYR A 303 1.20 -5.29 -26.16
C TYR A 303 0.49 -5.43 -24.80
N LEU A 304 0.70 -4.49 -23.86
CA LEU A 304 0.07 -4.52 -22.54
C LEU A 304 -1.48 -4.45 -22.63
N ILE A 305 -2.01 -3.62 -23.53
CA ILE A 305 -3.46 -3.53 -23.80
C ILE A 305 -3.97 -4.82 -24.45
N ALA A 306 -3.33 -5.27 -25.54
CA ALA A 306 -3.76 -6.45 -26.29
C ALA A 306 -3.73 -7.73 -25.44
N SER A 307 -2.72 -7.87 -24.56
CA SER A 307 -2.57 -9.00 -23.64
C SER A 307 -3.40 -8.85 -22.35
N ARG A 308 -4.18 -7.77 -22.21
CA ARG A 308 -5.01 -7.49 -21.04
C ARG A 308 -4.24 -7.40 -19.71
N PHE A 309 -2.99 -7.01 -19.73
CA PHE A 309 -2.26 -6.59 -18.53
C PHE A 309 -2.76 -5.23 -18.04
N VAL A 310 -3.02 -4.33 -18.97
CA VAL A 310 -3.70 -3.06 -18.75
C VAL A 310 -5.09 -3.16 -19.35
N VAL A 311 -6.12 -2.91 -18.55
CA VAL A 311 -7.52 -3.08 -18.94
C VAL A 311 -8.24 -1.73 -18.82
N PRO A 312 -8.72 -1.14 -19.92
CA PRO A 312 -9.59 0.02 -19.87
C PRO A 312 -10.89 -0.31 -19.14
N MET A 313 -11.33 0.57 -18.25
CA MET A 313 -12.59 0.41 -17.53
C MET A 313 -13.69 1.30 -18.14
N PRO A 314 -14.97 0.88 -18.08
CA PRO A 314 -16.08 1.75 -18.42
C PRO A 314 -16.26 2.85 -17.36
N SER A 315 -16.71 4.04 -17.75
CA SER A 315 -17.17 5.06 -16.82
C SER A 315 -18.51 4.63 -16.21
N ILE A 316 -18.62 4.69 -14.90
CA ILE A 316 -19.90 4.42 -14.20
C ILE A 316 -20.76 5.68 -14.14
N SER A 317 -20.14 6.87 -14.08
CA SER A 317 -20.86 8.15 -14.04
C SER A 317 -21.14 8.65 -15.45
N PRO A 318 -22.32 9.23 -15.73
CA PRO A 318 -22.52 9.98 -16.96
C PRO A 318 -21.51 11.13 -17.01
N PRO A 319 -21.02 11.53 -18.20
CA PRO A 319 -20.10 12.65 -18.31
C PRO A 319 -20.74 13.89 -17.66
N PRO A 320 -19.94 14.74 -16.96
CA PRO A 320 -20.47 15.94 -16.39
C PRO A 320 -21.17 16.75 -17.50
N THR A 321 -22.45 17.01 -17.32
CA THR A 321 -23.21 17.92 -18.20
C THR A 321 -22.50 19.25 -18.17
N ALA A 322 -21.96 19.66 -19.31
CA ALA A 322 -21.38 20.98 -19.49
C ALA A 322 -22.48 22.01 -19.19
N GLY A 323 -22.37 22.68 -18.03
CA GLY A 323 -23.17 23.82 -17.63
C GLY A 323 -22.48 25.12 -18.03
#